data_072cc31b908f9edbaadd5744d3eb7e4c
#
_entry.id   072cc31b908f9edbaadd5744d3eb7e4c
#
_cell.length_a   1.000
_cell.length_b   1.000
_cell.length_c   1.000
_cell.angle_alpha   90.00
_cell.angle_beta   90.00
_cell.angle_gamma   90.00
#
_symmetry.space_group_name_H-M   'P 1'
#
loop_
_entity.id
_entity.type
_entity.pdbx_description
1 polymer ?
#
loop_
_entity_poly.entity_id
_entity_poly.type
_entity_poly.pdbx_seq_one_letter_code
_entity_poly.pdbx_strand_id
1 'polypeptide(L)'
;MKNKKIIFILFLSFLFSFIFSEQYKINQIMYEITGSSKQKYLENKLEIDNQLFFQDEQTFNSYIQDLKIKLNDLRQIDSYELITDFNKELNSDLILVNLIIKTTDTKNFIALPYPKYDSNEGLVLKLKLRDSNFFGTLTELNSELVYAYTEKFDHKFGLQFDFDVPLYLNYLGTNIFSNFETGYFINEKKFTLDSNSGFEFFYPIINPFIKIGFEQIADYNTIQTNINEWFVAENLFIEIPFYFNKFIFSLVANSQWNILPKYQYVNKFGFTLYNNSVNWISNFRKGFILNSTNLINLSYDEFTYNFSLETNFAYYNNFSFLGTYFRIYGFYNPEDIFVAKYIRGITDTNLTSNLGFLCNFDFPISIFKINKNKWYDFELQISPFMDIGYANNFIISGGLEFLVYPRITRSLQLRASAGLSKNDLELFIGIGLFY
;
A
#
# COMPACT_ATOMS: atom_id res chain seq x y z
N MET A 1 12.50 -8.49 -64.12
CA MET A 1 11.42 -7.48 -64.00
C MET A 1 10.17 -7.91 -63.26
N LYS A 2 9.79 -9.20 -63.20
CA LYS A 2 8.58 -9.66 -62.51
C LYS A 2 8.60 -9.44 -60.99
N ASN A 3 9.73 -9.64 -60.31
CA ASN A 3 9.83 -9.50 -58.84
C ASN A 3 9.73 -8.07 -58.33
N LYS A 4 10.14 -7.05 -59.14
CA LYS A 4 9.99 -5.66 -58.71
C LYS A 4 8.54 -5.18 -58.72
N LYS A 5 7.69 -5.73 -59.58
CA LYS A 5 6.24 -5.45 -59.60
C LYS A 5 5.50 -6.05 -58.37
N ILE A 6 5.90 -7.23 -57.95
CA ILE A 6 5.31 -7.90 -56.76
C ILE A 6 5.68 -7.14 -55.50
N ILE A 7 6.94 -6.72 -55.33
CA ILE A 7 7.39 -5.90 -54.19
C ILE A 7 6.65 -4.54 -54.17
N PHE A 8 6.46 -3.91 -55.32
CA PHE A 8 5.73 -2.66 -55.40
C PHE A 8 4.23 -2.80 -55.05
N ILE A 9 3.59 -3.90 -55.47
CA ILE A 9 2.19 -4.19 -55.15
C ILE A 9 2.06 -4.48 -53.65
N LEU A 10 2.98 -5.27 -53.05
CA LEU A 10 3.01 -5.50 -51.60
C LEU A 10 3.28 -4.23 -50.80
N PHE A 11 4.14 -3.34 -51.29
CA PHE A 11 4.39 -2.04 -50.67
C PHE A 11 3.18 -1.12 -50.79
N LEU A 12 2.51 -1.11 -51.93
CA LEU A 12 1.26 -0.36 -52.10
C LEU A 12 0.12 -0.94 -51.23
N SER A 13 -0.03 -2.24 -51.15
CA SER A 13 -1.05 -2.87 -50.26
C SER A 13 -0.76 -2.59 -48.79
N PHE A 14 0.52 -2.53 -48.41
CA PHE A 14 0.91 -2.16 -47.04
C PHE A 14 0.64 -0.67 -46.76
N LEU A 15 0.87 0.23 -47.73
CA LEU A 15 0.51 1.64 -47.62
C LEU A 15 -1.02 1.84 -47.58
N PHE A 16 -1.79 1.08 -48.35
CA PHE A 16 -3.26 1.14 -48.33
C PHE A 16 -3.88 0.60 -47.05
N SER A 17 -3.25 -0.35 -46.35
CA SER A 17 -3.72 -0.83 -45.08
C SER A 17 -3.62 0.17 -43.92
N PHE A 18 -2.80 1.22 -44.07
CA PHE A 18 -2.71 2.32 -43.12
C PHE A 18 -3.75 3.46 -43.35
N ILE A 19 -4.49 3.44 -44.48
CA ILE A 19 -5.32 4.59 -44.89
C ILE A 19 -6.78 4.45 -44.36
N PHE A 20 -7.21 3.28 -43.83
CA PHE A 20 -8.58 3.03 -43.40
C PHE A 20 -8.66 2.45 -41.99
N SER A 21 -7.89 2.97 -41.05
CA SER A 21 -8.09 2.62 -39.64
C SER A 21 -9.20 3.51 -39.07
N GLU A 22 -10.30 2.90 -38.64
CA GLU A 22 -11.33 3.59 -37.88
C GLU A 22 -10.72 4.19 -36.62
N GLN A 23 -10.98 5.45 -36.36
CA GLN A 23 -10.49 6.16 -35.20
C GLN A 23 -11.58 6.23 -34.14
N TYR A 24 -11.20 6.09 -32.86
CA TYR A 24 -12.13 6.08 -31.75
C TYR A 24 -11.89 7.29 -30.86
N LYS A 25 -12.96 7.97 -30.44
CA LYS A 25 -12.89 9.08 -29.49
C LYS A 25 -13.94 8.89 -28.40
N ILE A 26 -13.54 9.00 -27.16
CA ILE A 26 -14.50 9.04 -26.07
C ILE A 26 -15.23 10.39 -26.14
N ASN A 27 -16.55 10.31 -26.31
CA ASN A 27 -17.45 11.46 -26.41
C ASN A 27 -18.03 11.82 -25.04
N GLN A 28 -18.53 10.82 -24.32
CA GLN A 28 -19.14 11.00 -23.01
C GLN A 28 -18.89 9.80 -22.15
N ILE A 29 -18.71 10.04 -20.84
CA ILE A 29 -18.65 9.00 -19.82
C ILE A 29 -19.79 9.23 -18.83
N MET A 30 -20.61 8.20 -18.63
CA MET A 30 -21.71 8.20 -17.68
C MET A 30 -21.42 7.20 -16.57
N TYR A 31 -21.75 7.56 -15.33
CA TYR A 31 -21.56 6.72 -14.16
C TYR A 31 -22.90 6.41 -13.52
N GLU A 32 -23.16 5.12 -13.31
CA GLU A 32 -24.30 4.59 -12.56
C GLU A 32 -23.75 3.88 -11.32
N ILE A 33 -23.69 4.57 -10.20
CA ILE A 33 -23.08 4.06 -8.96
C ILE A 33 -24.17 3.65 -7.99
N THR A 34 -24.18 2.39 -7.58
CA THR A 34 -25.06 1.87 -6.54
C THR A 34 -24.23 1.67 -5.26
N GLY A 35 -24.38 2.58 -4.29
CA GLY A 35 -23.62 2.54 -3.04
C GLY A 35 -23.25 3.93 -2.54
N SER A 36 -22.18 3.99 -1.74
CA SER A 36 -21.67 5.22 -1.12
C SER A 36 -20.58 5.91 -1.93
N SER A 37 -19.97 5.22 -2.89
CA SER A 37 -18.88 5.76 -3.72
C SER A 37 -19.31 7.00 -4.47
N LYS A 38 -18.44 8.01 -4.50
CA LYS A 38 -18.71 9.25 -5.24
C LYS A 38 -18.00 9.21 -6.58
N GLN A 39 -18.69 9.64 -7.62
CA GLN A 39 -18.21 9.63 -9.01
C GLN A 39 -16.80 10.21 -9.16
N LYS A 40 -16.54 11.39 -8.60
CA LYS A 40 -15.24 12.07 -8.71
C LYS A 40 -14.06 11.23 -8.24
N TYR A 41 -14.25 10.45 -7.16
CA TYR A 41 -13.19 9.58 -6.65
C TYR A 41 -12.99 8.34 -7.51
N LEU A 42 -14.08 7.81 -8.08
CA LEU A 42 -14.01 6.71 -9.03
C LEU A 42 -13.29 7.14 -10.30
N GLU A 43 -13.61 8.31 -10.86
CA GLU A 43 -12.91 8.90 -12.01
C GLU A 43 -11.41 9.00 -11.79
N ASN A 44 -11.00 9.52 -10.64
CA ASN A 44 -9.60 9.65 -10.30
C ASN A 44 -8.87 8.31 -10.11
N LYS A 45 -9.55 7.33 -9.49
CA LYS A 45 -8.98 5.97 -9.33
C LYS A 45 -8.81 5.25 -10.65
N LEU A 46 -9.72 5.49 -11.60
CA LEU A 46 -9.65 4.92 -12.94
C LEU A 46 -8.71 5.70 -13.87
N GLU A 47 -8.29 6.92 -13.48
CA GLU A 47 -7.44 7.81 -14.30
C GLU A 47 -8.04 8.05 -15.69
N ILE A 48 -9.35 8.30 -15.73
CA ILE A 48 -10.06 8.48 -17.00
C ILE A 48 -9.87 9.90 -17.51
N ASP A 49 -9.36 10.03 -18.73
CA ASP A 49 -9.32 11.27 -19.49
C ASP A 49 -10.47 11.31 -20.49
N ASN A 50 -11.33 12.33 -20.41
CA ASN A 50 -12.47 12.52 -21.31
C ASN A 50 -12.08 12.95 -22.74
N GLN A 51 -10.79 13.21 -22.98
CA GLN A 51 -10.29 13.65 -24.29
C GLN A 51 -9.54 12.55 -25.04
N LEU A 52 -9.60 11.30 -24.59
CA LEU A 52 -8.86 10.20 -25.19
C LEU A 52 -9.29 9.92 -26.61
N PHE A 53 -8.27 9.86 -27.48
CA PHE A 53 -8.37 9.57 -28.90
C PHE A 53 -7.50 8.35 -29.22
N PHE A 54 -8.07 7.38 -29.93
CA PHE A 54 -7.40 6.13 -30.29
C PHE A 54 -7.30 6.01 -31.80
N GLN A 55 -6.14 5.65 -32.31
CA GLN A 55 -5.86 5.58 -33.74
C GLN A 55 -6.45 4.35 -34.43
N ASP A 56 -6.78 3.31 -33.65
CA ASP A 56 -7.33 2.05 -34.14
C ASP A 56 -8.13 1.32 -33.06
N GLU A 57 -8.86 0.30 -33.46
CA GLU A 57 -9.67 -0.54 -32.59
C GLU A 57 -8.83 -1.29 -31.56
N GLN A 58 -7.61 -1.69 -31.89
CA GLN A 58 -6.75 -2.45 -31.00
C GLN A 58 -6.32 -1.62 -29.79
N THR A 59 -5.92 -0.37 -30.02
CA THR A 59 -5.53 0.57 -28.94
C THR A 59 -6.74 0.92 -28.06
N PHE A 60 -7.92 1.11 -28.66
CA PHE A 60 -9.16 1.32 -27.93
C PHE A 60 -9.52 0.11 -27.06
N ASN A 61 -9.50 -1.10 -27.62
CA ASN A 61 -9.81 -2.32 -26.89
C ASN A 61 -8.80 -2.58 -25.76
N SER A 62 -7.53 -2.24 -25.95
CA SER A 62 -6.51 -2.31 -24.90
C SER A 62 -6.86 -1.40 -23.72
N TYR A 63 -7.25 -0.16 -24.01
CA TYR A 63 -7.69 0.79 -22.99
C TYR A 63 -8.93 0.29 -22.22
N ILE A 64 -9.93 -0.28 -22.91
CA ILE A 64 -11.10 -0.87 -22.27
C ILE A 64 -10.73 -2.04 -21.37
N GLN A 65 -9.77 -2.86 -21.77
CA GLN A 65 -9.28 -3.95 -20.92
C GLN A 65 -8.53 -3.41 -19.68
N ASP A 66 -7.74 -2.37 -19.82
CA ASP A 66 -7.08 -1.72 -18.69
C ASP A 66 -8.09 -1.13 -17.70
N LEU A 67 -9.16 -0.51 -18.18
CA LEU A 67 -10.27 -0.06 -17.32
C LEU A 67 -10.94 -1.22 -16.58
N LYS A 68 -11.18 -2.35 -17.25
CA LYS A 68 -11.75 -3.54 -16.61
C LYS A 68 -10.82 -4.09 -15.52
N ILE A 69 -9.51 -4.09 -15.77
CA ILE A 69 -8.52 -4.49 -14.77
C ILE A 69 -8.56 -3.55 -13.57
N LYS A 70 -8.50 -2.23 -13.79
CA LYS A 70 -8.60 -1.23 -12.73
C LYS A 70 -9.89 -1.38 -11.92
N LEU A 71 -11.04 -1.55 -12.56
CA LEU A 71 -12.32 -1.78 -11.87
C LEU A 71 -12.34 -3.07 -11.06
N ASN A 72 -11.75 -4.14 -11.58
CA ASN A 72 -11.66 -5.41 -10.86
C ASN A 72 -10.70 -5.35 -9.66
N ASP A 73 -9.69 -4.49 -9.72
CA ASP A 73 -8.72 -4.29 -8.64
C ASP A 73 -9.29 -3.41 -7.52
N LEU A 74 -10.33 -2.62 -7.79
CA LEU A 74 -11.04 -1.85 -6.77
C LEU A 74 -11.90 -2.76 -5.90
N ARG A 75 -11.39 -3.13 -4.74
CA ARG A 75 -12.06 -4.05 -3.79
C ARG A 75 -13.29 -3.48 -3.13
N GLN A 76 -13.45 -2.17 -3.17
CA GLN A 76 -14.64 -1.45 -2.74
C GLN A 76 -15.85 -1.69 -3.65
N ILE A 77 -15.62 -2.26 -4.84
CA ILE A 77 -16.64 -2.58 -5.83
C ILE A 77 -16.90 -4.09 -5.81
N ASP A 78 -18.15 -4.50 -5.59
CA ASP A 78 -18.58 -5.90 -5.64
C ASP A 78 -18.76 -6.38 -7.08
N SER A 79 -19.36 -5.54 -7.91
CA SER A 79 -19.62 -5.83 -9.32
C SER A 79 -19.56 -4.58 -10.17
N TYR A 80 -19.19 -4.75 -11.41
CA TYR A 80 -19.22 -3.67 -12.39
C TYR A 80 -19.68 -4.18 -13.76
N GLU A 81 -20.25 -3.27 -14.53
CA GLU A 81 -20.58 -3.43 -15.94
C GLU A 81 -20.02 -2.24 -16.71
N LEU A 82 -19.30 -2.51 -17.80
CA LEU A 82 -18.73 -1.49 -18.67
C LEU A 82 -19.36 -1.64 -20.05
N ILE A 83 -20.19 -0.67 -20.42
CA ILE A 83 -20.95 -0.66 -21.67
C ILE A 83 -20.36 0.41 -22.59
N THR A 84 -20.12 0.04 -23.83
CA THR A 84 -19.67 0.94 -24.90
C THR A 84 -20.75 1.09 -25.95
N ASP A 85 -21.18 2.30 -26.18
CA ASP A 85 -22.14 2.65 -27.23
C ASP A 85 -21.42 3.42 -28.34
N PHE A 86 -21.48 2.90 -29.58
CA PHE A 86 -20.73 3.39 -30.71
C PHE A 86 -21.62 4.21 -31.64
N ASN A 87 -21.30 5.47 -31.83
CA ASN A 87 -21.97 6.37 -32.73
C ASN A 87 -21.02 6.76 -33.88
N LYS A 88 -21.25 6.21 -35.07
CA LYS A 88 -20.45 6.56 -36.25
C LYS A 88 -21.04 7.81 -36.90
N GLU A 89 -20.25 8.84 -37.07
CA GLU A 89 -20.64 10.03 -37.83
C GLU A 89 -20.76 9.70 -39.32
N LEU A 90 -21.82 10.19 -39.96
CA LEU A 90 -22.02 10.03 -41.38
C LEU A 90 -20.90 10.75 -42.13
N ASN A 91 -20.13 9.99 -42.94
CA ASN A 91 -19.00 10.46 -43.76
C ASN A 91 -17.69 10.75 -43.00
N SER A 92 -17.48 10.21 -41.81
CA SER A 92 -16.18 10.26 -41.12
C SER A 92 -15.70 8.84 -40.74
N ASP A 93 -14.38 8.68 -40.68
CA ASP A 93 -13.76 7.46 -40.14
C ASP A 93 -13.68 7.51 -38.57
N LEU A 94 -14.30 8.55 -38.00
CA LEU A 94 -14.33 8.74 -36.55
C LEU A 94 -15.54 8.08 -35.92
N ILE A 95 -15.32 7.23 -34.96
CA ILE A 95 -16.34 6.60 -34.13
C ILE A 95 -16.34 7.29 -32.75
N LEU A 96 -17.45 7.91 -32.43
CA LEU A 96 -17.69 8.47 -31.11
C LEU A 96 -18.19 7.38 -30.17
N VAL A 97 -17.53 7.22 -29.02
CA VAL A 97 -17.85 6.19 -28.04
C VAL A 97 -18.43 6.85 -26.79
N ASN A 98 -19.67 6.48 -26.44
CA ASN A 98 -20.21 6.76 -25.12
C ASN A 98 -19.93 5.58 -24.20
N LEU A 99 -19.28 5.85 -23.08
CA LEU A 99 -18.88 4.85 -22.10
C LEU A 99 -19.83 4.94 -20.89
N ILE A 100 -20.45 3.83 -20.51
CA ILE A 100 -21.27 3.77 -19.31
C ILE A 100 -20.60 2.82 -18.33
N ILE A 101 -20.26 3.34 -17.16
CA ILE A 101 -19.61 2.60 -16.07
C ILE A 101 -20.63 2.41 -14.97
N LYS A 102 -21.13 1.18 -14.83
CA LYS A 102 -22.04 0.80 -13.74
C LYS A 102 -21.24 0.11 -12.67
N THR A 103 -21.38 0.53 -11.42
CA THR A 103 -20.70 -0.09 -10.29
C THR A 103 -21.68 -0.32 -9.14
N THR A 104 -21.45 -1.40 -8.40
CA THR A 104 -22.14 -1.68 -7.14
C THR A 104 -21.09 -1.83 -6.06
N ASP A 105 -21.20 -1.03 -5.01
CA ASP A 105 -20.28 -1.10 -3.89
C ASP A 105 -20.44 -2.40 -3.12
N THR A 106 -19.34 -2.92 -2.57
CA THR A 106 -19.36 -3.99 -1.58
C THR A 106 -19.83 -3.47 -0.23
N LYS A 107 -19.96 -4.35 0.74
CA LYS A 107 -20.14 -3.96 2.14
C LYS A 107 -18.84 -3.38 2.66
N ASN A 108 -18.75 -2.06 2.68
CA ASN A 108 -17.53 -1.34 2.98
C ASN A 108 -17.15 -1.38 4.47
N PHE A 109 -18.14 -1.50 5.37
CA PHE A 109 -17.92 -1.55 6.80
C PHE A 109 -17.79 -2.99 7.29
N ILE A 110 -16.67 -3.29 7.93
CA ILE A 110 -16.38 -4.58 8.54
C ILE A 110 -15.98 -4.37 9.99
N ALA A 111 -16.64 -5.08 10.91
CA ALA A 111 -16.24 -5.20 12.29
C ALA A 111 -15.77 -6.63 12.54
N LEU A 112 -14.51 -6.80 12.90
CA LEU A 112 -13.90 -8.11 13.01
C LEU A 112 -13.22 -8.28 14.37
N PRO A 113 -13.67 -9.22 15.23
CA PRO A 113 -12.89 -9.61 16.39
C PRO A 113 -11.61 -10.30 15.93
N TYR A 114 -10.49 -9.84 16.44
CA TYR A 114 -9.16 -10.29 16.07
C TYR A 114 -8.40 -10.73 17.30
N PRO A 115 -8.51 -12.00 17.70
CA PRO A 115 -7.59 -12.56 18.67
C PRO A 115 -6.23 -12.77 18.03
N LYS A 116 -5.19 -12.27 18.66
CA LYS A 116 -3.79 -12.48 18.31
C LYS A 116 -3.07 -13.02 19.53
N TYR A 117 -2.27 -14.04 19.32
CA TYR A 117 -1.26 -14.44 20.28
C TYR A 117 0.10 -14.27 19.63
N ASP A 118 1.00 -13.66 20.34
CA ASP A 118 2.36 -13.42 19.92
C ASP A 118 3.26 -13.61 21.13
N SER A 119 4.31 -14.40 21.01
CA SER A 119 5.20 -14.68 22.13
C SER A 119 5.93 -13.42 22.65
N ASN A 120 5.98 -12.34 21.88
CA ASN A 120 6.55 -11.06 22.29
C ASN A 120 5.53 -10.14 22.97
N GLU A 121 4.28 -10.13 22.45
CA GLU A 121 3.23 -9.21 22.89
C GLU A 121 2.22 -9.86 23.84
N GLY A 122 2.23 -11.21 23.97
CA GLY A 122 1.25 -11.96 24.73
C GLY A 122 -0.09 -12.12 24.01
N LEU A 123 -1.17 -12.26 24.77
CA LEU A 123 -2.53 -12.35 24.24
C LEU A 123 -3.07 -10.96 23.95
N VAL A 124 -3.42 -10.70 22.71
CA VAL A 124 -4.03 -9.45 22.26
C VAL A 124 -5.41 -9.74 21.66
N LEU A 125 -6.42 -9.11 22.18
CA LEU A 125 -7.77 -9.11 21.63
C LEU A 125 -8.03 -7.74 21.01
N LYS A 126 -8.27 -7.71 19.70
CA LYS A 126 -8.61 -6.49 18.98
C LYS A 126 -10.02 -6.59 18.43
N LEU A 127 -10.74 -5.49 18.45
CA LEU A 127 -11.90 -5.31 17.56
C LEU A 127 -11.47 -4.35 16.47
N LYS A 128 -11.25 -4.91 15.29
CA LYS A 128 -10.91 -4.13 14.09
C LYS A 128 -12.18 -3.65 13.42
N LEU A 129 -12.29 -2.35 13.27
CA LEU A 129 -13.34 -1.67 12.53
C LEU A 129 -12.70 -1.08 11.28
N ARG A 130 -13.22 -1.44 10.14
CA ARG A 130 -12.71 -0.95 8.86
C ARG A 130 -13.87 -0.46 8.01
N ASP A 131 -13.76 0.74 7.53
CA ASP A 131 -14.55 1.25 6.42
C ASP A 131 -13.64 1.41 5.20
N SER A 132 -13.83 0.56 4.20
CA SER A 132 -13.00 0.56 2.99
C SER A 132 -13.38 1.66 1.99
N ASN A 133 -14.47 2.39 2.26
CA ASN A 133 -14.96 3.47 1.41
C ASN A 133 -15.41 4.68 2.23
N PHE A 134 -14.51 5.13 3.11
CA PHE A 134 -14.76 6.19 4.06
C PHE A 134 -15.25 7.46 3.36
N PHE A 135 -16.41 7.96 3.73
CA PHE A 135 -17.12 9.06 3.07
C PHE A 135 -17.33 8.92 1.56
N GLY A 136 -17.25 7.72 1.00
CA GLY A 136 -17.38 7.48 -0.44
C GLY A 136 -16.17 7.90 -1.27
N THR A 137 -15.01 7.98 -0.64
CA THR A 137 -13.75 8.44 -1.26
C THR A 137 -12.90 7.29 -1.82
N LEU A 138 -13.37 6.04 -1.71
CA LEU A 138 -12.61 4.83 -2.07
C LEU A 138 -11.27 4.73 -1.32
N THR A 139 -11.21 5.34 -0.14
CA THR A 139 -10.10 5.25 0.81
C THR A 139 -10.58 4.62 2.11
N GLU A 140 -9.63 4.19 2.92
CA GLU A 140 -9.92 3.41 4.10
C GLU A 140 -9.86 4.24 5.37
N LEU A 141 -10.79 3.97 6.28
CA LEU A 141 -10.65 4.26 7.71
C LEU A 141 -10.42 2.95 8.43
N ASN A 142 -9.32 2.83 9.14
CA ASN A 142 -9.04 1.73 10.04
C ASN A 142 -9.15 2.23 11.48
N SER A 143 -9.86 1.47 12.31
CA SER A 143 -9.94 1.73 13.74
C SER A 143 -9.83 0.42 14.50
N GLU A 144 -9.10 0.42 15.60
CA GLU A 144 -8.90 -0.77 16.43
C GLU A 144 -9.15 -0.43 17.89
N LEU A 145 -10.03 -1.21 18.54
CA LEU A 145 -10.07 -1.29 19.99
C LEU A 145 -9.17 -2.44 20.42
N VAL A 146 -8.24 -2.18 21.31
CA VAL A 146 -7.22 -3.14 21.71
C VAL A 146 -7.33 -3.44 23.19
N TYR A 147 -7.36 -4.72 23.51
CA TYR A 147 -7.08 -5.22 24.84
C TYR A 147 -5.91 -6.18 24.74
N ALA A 148 -4.85 -5.95 25.49
CA ALA A 148 -3.70 -6.83 25.55
C ALA A 148 -3.42 -7.27 26.97
N TYR A 149 -3.04 -8.54 27.10
CA TYR A 149 -2.50 -9.11 28.33
C TYR A 149 -1.11 -9.65 28.06
N THR A 150 -0.12 -9.07 28.71
CA THR A 150 1.28 -9.46 28.56
C THR A 150 1.85 -9.82 29.94
N GLU A 151 2.81 -10.72 30.00
CA GLU A 151 3.50 -11.04 31.24
C GLU A 151 4.26 -9.84 31.81
N LYS A 152 4.64 -8.90 30.96
CA LYS A 152 5.43 -7.73 31.35
C LYS A 152 4.57 -6.55 31.81
N PHE A 153 3.38 -6.33 31.22
CA PHE A 153 2.57 -5.11 31.42
C PHE A 153 1.16 -5.38 31.96
N ASP A 154 0.84 -6.65 32.23
CA ASP A 154 -0.48 -7.10 32.69
C ASP A 154 -1.60 -6.74 31.70
N HIS A 155 -2.34 -5.67 31.95
CA HIS A 155 -3.51 -5.31 31.16
C HIS A 155 -3.31 -3.96 30.47
N LYS A 156 -3.41 -3.94 29.14
CA LYS A 156 -3.44 -2.72 28.33
C LYS A 156 -4.78 -2.58 27.64
N PHE A 157 -5.40 -1.41 27.71
CA PHE A 157 -6.50 -1.00 26.84
C PHE A 157 -5.98 0.07 25.87
N GLY A 158 -6.38 -0.02 24.59
CA GLY A 158 -5.94 0.92 23.57
C GLY A 158 -7.02 1.22 22.53
N LEU A 159 -6.86 2.35 21.89
CA LEU A 159 -7.62 2.78 20.74
C LEU A 159 -6.60 3.21 19.67
N GLN A 160 -6.80 2.72 18.47
CA GLN A 160 -6.03 3.14 17.30
C GLN A 160 -6.99 3.49 16.18
N PHE A 161 -6.69 4.55 15.43
CA PHE A 161 -7.33 4.82 14.14
C PHE A 161 -6.33 5.43 13.16
N ASP A 162 -6.58 5.11 11.90
CA ASP A 162 -5.74 5.52 10.78
C ASP A 162 -6.62 5.81 9.57
N PHE A 163 -6.46 6.96 8.95
CA PHE A 163 -7.13 7.32 7.71
C PHE A 163 -6.29 8.28 6.87
N ASP A 164 -6.55 8.22 5.58
CA ASP A 164 -5.96 9.06 4.55
C ASP A 164 -7.05 9.37 3.51
N VAL A 165 -7.60 10.60 3.57
CA VAL A 165 -8.78 11.00 2.79
C VAL A 165 -8.42 12.07 1.77
N PRO A 166 -8.42 11.74 0.46
CA PRO A 166 -8.25 12.73 -0.57
C PRO A 166 -9.49 13.61 -0.70
N LEU A 167 -9.29 14.90 -0.75
CA LEU A 167 -10.30 15.91 -1.03
C LEU A 167 -9.90 16.67 -2.29
N TYR A 168 -10.81 16.76 -3.25
CA TYR A 168 -10.54 17.48 -4.50
C TYR A 168 -11.27 18.82 -4.50
N LEU A 169 -10.52 19.91 -4.35
CA LEU A 169 -10.99 21.28 -4.38
C LEU A 169 -10.66 21.88 -5.75
N ASN A 170 -11.56 21.71 -6.73
CA ASN A 170 -11.36 22.16 -8.11
C ASN A 170 -10.04 21.65 -8.72
N TYR A 171 -9.06 22.56 -8.90
CA TYR A 171 -7.75 22.25 -9.47
C TYR A 171 -6.70 21.85 -8.42
N LEU A 172 -7.03 21.96 -7.13
CA LEU A 172 -6.15 21.62 -6.03
C LEU A 172 -6.57 20.27 -5.45
N GLY A 173 -5.71 19.27 -5.52
CA GLY A 173 -5.85 18.07 -4.72
C GLY A 173 -5.42 18.37 -3.31
N THR A 174 -6.18 17.91 -2.34
CA THR A 174 -5.85 18.01 -0.92
C THR A 174 -6.03 16.64 -0.31
N ASN A 175 -5.15 16.27 0.61
CA ASN A 175 -5.28 15.04 1.37
C ASN A 175 -5.23 15.37 2.85
N ILE A 176 -6.12 14.77 3.64
CA ILE A 176 -6.13 14.87 5.10
C ILE A 176 -5.82 13.49 5.65
N PHE A 177 -4.79 13.38 6.44
CA PHE A 177 -4.38 12.13 7.05
C PHE A 177 -4.29 12.24 8.56
N SER A 178 -4.52 11.13 9.24
CA SER A 178 -4.29 11.00 10.68
C SER A 178 -3.98 9.56 11.02
N ASN A 179 -2.93 9.39 11.79
CA ASN A 179 -2.62 8.17 12.50
C ASN A 179 -2.62 8.50 14.00
N PHE A 180 -3.38 7.75 14.76
CA PHE A 180 -3.55 7.98 16.20
C PHE A 180 -3.57 6.65 16.93
N GLU A 181 -2.72 6.51 17.92
CA GLU A 181 -2.71 5.36 18.84
C GLU A 181 -2.69 5.86 20.27
N THR A 182 -3.52 5.30 21.11
CA THR A 182 -3.48 5.54 22.56
C THR A 182 -3.59 4.24 23.32
N GLY A 183 -2.97 4.18 24.49
CA GLY A 183 -3.00 3.03 25.37
C GLY A 183 -3.00 3.43 26.84
N TYR A 184 -3.68 2.61 27.64
CA TYR A 184 -3.66 2.72 29.09
C TYR A 184 -3.28 1.40 29.72
N PHE A 185 -2.19 1.39 30.50
CA PHE A 185 -1.68 0.24 31.25
C PHE A 185 -2.21 0.30 32.67
N ILE A 186 -3.05 -0.67 33.05
CA ILE A 186 -3.80 -0.61 34.31
C ILE A 186 -2.89 -0.65 35.53
N ASN A 187 -1.95 -1.60 35.57
CA ASN A 187 -1.12 -1.79 36.76
C ASN A 187 -0.07 -0.72 36.94
N GLU A 188 0.49 -0.26 35.82
CA GLU A 188 1.47 0.83 35.79
C GLU A 188 0.81 2.20 35.95
N LYS A 189 -0.53 2.28 35.76
CA LYS A 189 -1.29 3.54 35.68
C LYS A 189 -0.68 4.53 34.67
N LYS A 190 -0.16 3.97 33.58
CA LYS A 190 0.55 4.70 32.54
C LYS A 190 -0.36 4.90 31.33
N PHE A 191 -0.43 6.12 30.86
CA PHE A 191 -1.08 6.47 29.60
C PHE A 191 -0.02 6.66 28.52
N THR A 192 -0.29 6.21 27.30
CA THR A 192 0.54 6.44 26.12
C THR A 192 -0.29 7.04 25.00
N LEU A 193 0.30 7.94 24.25
CA LEU A 193 -0.30 8.53 23.04
C LEU A 193 0.78 8.66 21.98
N ASP A 194 0.41 8.31 20.75
CA ASP A 194 1.18 8.54 19.53
C ASP A 194 0.20 9.10 18.51
N SER A 195 0.48 10.27 17.97
CA SER A 195 -0.41 10.94 17.01
C SER A 195 0.40 11.66 15.95
N ASN A 196 0.03 11.37 14.73
CA ASN A 196 0.55 12.02 13.56
C ASN A 196 -0.62 12.42 12.66
N SER A 197 -0.87 13.73 12.51
CA SER A 197 -2.02 14.23 11.75
C SER A 197 -1.62 15.44 10.93
N GLY A 198 -2.18 15.51 9.72
CA GLY A 198 -1.82 16.61 8.85
C GLY A 198 -2.68 16.72 7.60
N PHE A 199 -2.25 17.58 6.75
CA PHE A 199 -2.84 17.78 5.44
C PHE A 199 -1.74 18.07 4.41
N GLU A 200 -2.01 17.71 3.17
CA GLU A 200 -1.15 17.97 2.05
C GLU A 200 -1.93 18.48 0.85
N PHE A 201 -1.29 19.36 0.09
CA PHE A 201 -1.82 19.93 -1.13
C PHE A 201 -1.01 19.46 -2.32
N PHE A 202 -1.69 19.07 -3.38
CA PHE A 202 -1.12 18.70 -4.66
C PHE A 202 -1.44 19.80 -5.68
N TYR A 203 -0.43 20.44 -6.20
CA TYR A 203 -0.64 21.48 -7.21
C TYR A 203 -0.07 21.03 -8.56
N PRO A 204 -0.92 20.76 -9.56
CA PRO A 204 -0.48 20.30 -10.87
C PRO A 204 -0.08 21.48 -11.76
N ILE A 205 0.97 22.23 -11.40
CA ILE A 205 1.43 23.36 -12.24
C ILE A 205 2.16 22.87 -13.48
N ILE A 206 2.95 21.85 -13.32
CA ILE A 206 3.85 21.30 -14.34
C ILE A 206 3.98 19.81 -14.04
N ASN A 207 4.16 18.97 -15.03
CA ASN A 207 4.59 17.59 -14.78
C ASN A 207 6.12 17.59 -14.55
N PRO A 208 6.64 17.42 -13.31
CA PRO A 208 6.01 16.87 -12.11
C PRO A 208 5.16 17.88 -11.30
N PHE A 209 4.14 17.42 -10.60
CA PHE A 209 3.40 18.26 -9.64
C PHE A 209 4.18 18.40 -8.33
N ILE A 210 3.95 19.50 -7.63
CA ILE A 210 4.55 19.75 -6.32
C ILE A 210 3.53 19.37 -5.23
N LYS A 211 3.99 18.64 -4.23
CA LYS A 211 3.25 18.30 -3.04
C LYS A 211 3.82 19.11 -1.86
N ILE A 212 2.97 19.80 -1.15
CA ILE A 212 3.32 20.56 0.05
C ILE A 212 2.39 20.11 1.16
N GLY A 213 2.92 19.76 2.31
CA GLY A 213 2.11 19.31 3.42
C GLY A 213 2.59 19.86 4.75
N PHE A 214 1.68 19.84 5.68
CA PHE A 214 1.89 20.17 7.07
C PHE A 214 1.45 18.98 7.93
N GLU A 215 2.24 18.66 8.94
CA GLU A 215 2.04 17.54 9.83
C GLU A 215 2.33 17.94 11.26
N GLN A 216 1.47 17.55 12.18
CA GLN A 216 1.67 17.67 13.61
C GLN A 216 1.92 16.30 14.21
N ILE A 217 3.00 16.17 14.95
CA ILE A 217 3.39 14.97 15.69
C ILE A 217 3.20 15.25 17.17
N ALA A 218 2.52 14.37 17.87
CA ALA A 218 2.35 14.48 19.31
C ALA A 218 2.46 13.10 19.97
N ASP A 219 3.50 12.91 20.78
CA ASP A 219 3.78 11.69 21.49
C ASP A 219 3.79 11.91 23.00
N TYR A 220 3.34 10.92 23.73
CA TYR A 220 3.39 10.93 25.19
C TYR A 220 3.66 9.51 25.71
N ASN A 221 4.71 9.37 26.51
CA ASN A 221 5.10 8.09 27.10
C ASN A 221 5.32 6.96 26.09
N THR A 222 5.64 7.25 24.85
CA THR A 222 5.97 6.23 23.85
C THR A 222 7.36 5.65 24.12
N ILE A 223 7.69 4.55 23.43
CA ILE A 223 9.01 3.92 23.52
C ILE A 223 10.12 4.90 23.08
N GLN A 224 9.79 5.79 22.17
CA GLN A 224 10.73 6.76 21.62
C GLN A 224 11.15 7.82 22.64
N THR A 225 10.27 8.21 23.55
CA THR A 225 10.56 9.30 24.49
C THR A 225 11.13 8.84 25.83
N ASN A 226 10.89 7.60 26.25
CA ASN A 226 11.33 7.00 27.54
C ASN A 226 11.18 7.93 28.79
N ILE A 227 10.49 9.04 28.64
CA ILE A 227 10.32 10.15 29.58
C ILE A 227 8.82 10.39 29.75
N ASN A 228 8.36 10.68 30.95
CA ASN A 228 6.97 11.08 31.23
C ASN A 228 6.69 12.52 30.74
N GLU A 229 7.12 12.84 29.53
CA GLU A 229 7.02 14.15 28.93
C GLU A 229 6.35 14.08 27.57
N TRP A 230 5.76 15.18 27.19
CA TRP A 230 5.21 15.35 25.86
C TRP A 230 6.31 15.63 24.86
N PHE A 231 6.29 14.89 23.75
CA PHE A 231 6.97 15.30 22.53
C PHE A 231 5.93 15.91 21.60
N VAL A 232 6.15 17.13 21.16
CA VAL A 232 5.30 17.80 20.16
C VAL A 232 6.21 18.43 19.13
N ALA A 233 5.94 18.10 17.87
CA ALA A 233 6.64 18.70 16.74
C ALA A 233 5.67 19.06 15.63
N GLU A 234 6.03 20.10 14.90
CA GLU A 234 5.37 20.51 13.68
C GLU A 234 6.32 20.34 12.51
N ASN A 235 5.79 19.91 11.40
CA ASN A 235 6.55 19.48 10.26
C ASN A 235 5.96 20.08 8.98
N LEU A 236 6.75 20.86 8.25
CA LEU A 236 6.43 21.33 6.91
C LEU A 236 7.26 20.52 5.92
N PHE A 237 6.61 19.87 4.96
CA PHE A 237 7.31 19.09 3.96
C PHE A 237 6.94 19.51 2.53
N ILE A 238 7.92 19.32 1.65
CA ILE A 238 7.78 19.51 0.21
C ILE A 238 8.26 18.25 -0.46
N GLU A 239 7.47 17.74 -1.39
CA GLU A 239 7.82 16.59 -2.23
C GLU A 239 7.61 16.93 -3.70
N ILE A 240 8.59 16.59 -4.53
CA ILE A 240 8.54 16.77 -5.99
C ILE A 240 8.71 15.39 -6.64
N PRO A 241 7.61 14.71 -6.99
CA PRO A 241 7.66 13.39 -7.60
C PRO A 241 7.92 13.47 -9.11
N PHE A 242 8.81 12.63 -9.60
CA PHE A 242 9.10 12.40 -11.01
C PHE A 242 8.66 10.98 -11.38
N TYR A 243 7.82 10.86 -12.39
CA TYR A 243 7.25 9.59 -12.82
C TYR A 243 8.05 9.00 -13.98
N PHE A 244 8.64 7.83 -13.77
CA PHE A 244 9.37 7.07 -14.78
C PHE A 244 8.72 5.70 -14.96
N ASN A 245 7.76 5.60 -15.87
CA ASN A 245 6.95 4.40 -16.05
C ASN A 245 6.24 4.00 -14.73
N LYS A 246 6.66 2.90 -14.10
CA LYS A 246 6.12 2.42 -12.82
C LYS A 246 6.89 2.92 -11.59
N PHE A 247 7.97 3.66 -11.79
CA PHE A 247 8.78 4.20 -10.70
C PHE A 247 8.40 5.65 -10.43
N ILE A 248 8.35 5.99 -9.15
CA ILE A 248 8.21 7.34 -8.65
C ILE A 248 9.52 7.67 -7.91
N PHE A 249 10.26 8.61 -8.43
CA PHE A 249 11.40 9.22 -7.75
C PHE A 249 10.98 10.57 -7.21
N SER A 250 11.08 10.79 -5.91
CA SER A 250 10.70 12.08 -5.34
C SER A 250 11.89 12.74 -4.65
N LEU A 251 12.09 14.02 -4.92
CA LEU A 251 12.92 14.88 -4.07
C LEU A 251 12.09 15.32 -2.88
N VAL A 252 12.64 15.21 -1.68
CA VAL A 252 11.95 15.56 -0.43
C VAL A 252 12.75 16.57 0.37
N ALA A 253 12.06 17.55 0.90
CA ALA A 253 12.59 18.51 1.87
C ALA A 253 11.58 18.64 3.00
N ASN A 254 12.09 18.64 4.22
CA ASN A 254 11.26 18.63 5.41
C ASN A 254 11.89 19.56 6.45
N SER A 255 11.08 20.40 7.07
CA SER A 255 11.47 21.31 8.15
C SER A 255 10.64 20.97 9.37
N GLN A 256 11.29 20.45 10.39
CA GLN A 256 10.66 20.01 11.63
C GLN A 256 11.04 20.95 12.77
N TRP A 257 10.03 21.43 13.47
CA TRP A 257 10.16 22.24 14.70
C TRP A 257 9.68 21.39 15.88
N ASN A 258 10.62 20.87 16.66
CA ASN A 258 10.30 20.24 17.93
C ASN A 258 9.95 21.35 18.92
N ILE A 259 8.75 21.32 19.51
CA ILE A 259 8.25 22.34 20.43
C ILE A 259 8.47 21.87 21.85
N LEU A 260 8.22 20.60 22.12
CA LEU A 260 8.38 19.95 23.41
C LEU A 260 9.18 18.67 23.28
N PRO A 261 9.96 18.22 24.29
CA PRO A 261 10.21 18.90 25.57
C PRO A 261 11.20 20.07 25.45
N LYS A 262 11.98 20.07 24.38
CA LYS A 262 13.00 21.10 24.11
C LYS A 262 12.81 21.60 22.68
N TYR A 263 12.83 22.90 22.53
CA TYR A 263 12.79 23.51 21.20
C TYR A 263 14.06 23.08 20.41
N GLN A 264 13.83 22.53 19.24
CA GLN A 264 14.89 22.10 18.33
C GLN A 264 14.41 22.23 16.88
N TYR A 265 15.27 22.69 16.00
CA TYR A 265 14.98 22.81 14.59
C TYR A 265 15.83 21.86 13.76
N VAL A 266 15.16 21.02 12.96
CA VAL A 266 15.80 19.99 12.13
C VAL A 266 15.29 20.12 10.70
N ASN A 267 16.21 20.21 9.74
CA ASN A 267 15.88 20.05 8.32
C ASN A 267 16.31 18.69 7.82
N LYS A 268 15.45 18.07 7.01
CA LYS A 268 15.72 16.80 6.34
C LYS A 268 15.63 17.02 4.84
N PHE A 269 16.65 16.63 4.10
CA PHE A 269 16.69 16.73 2.66
C PHE A 269 17.07 15.38 2.08
N GLY A 270 16.47 15.01 0.96
CA GLY A 270 16.84 13.76 0.33
C GLY A 270 15.95 13.38 -0.83
N PHE A 271 15.87 12.07 -1.03
CA PHE A 271 15.03 11.51 -2.07
C PHE A 271 14.39 10.20 -1.63
N THR A 272 13.24 9.93 -2.22
CA THR A 272 12.57 8.63 -2.12
C THR A 272 12.46 7.99 -3.50
N LEU A 273 12.50 6.66 -3.54
CA LEU A 273 12.24 5.87 -4.74
C LEU A 273 11.17 4.85 -4.41
N TYR A 274 10.08 4.91 -5.13
CA TYR A 274 8.92 4.04 -4.90
C TYR A 274 8.50 3.33 -6.18
N ASN A 275 8.16 2.07 -6.07
CA ASN A 275 7.42 1.29 -7.06
C ASN A 275 6.56 0.26 -6.34
N ASN A 276 5.33 0.13 -6.76
CA ASN A 276 4.47 -0.99 -6.38
C ASN A 276 3.79 -1.53 -7.64
N SER A 277 4.28 -2.66 -8.11
CA SER A 277 3.74 -3.37 -9.28
C SER A 277 3.22 -4.76 -8.92
N VAL A 278 2.84 -4.96 -7.65
CA VAL A 278 2.30 -6.24 -7.18
C VAL A 278 0.84 -6.37 -7.55
N ASN A 279 0.54 -7.48 -8.23
CA ASN A 279 -0.80 -7.92 -8.54
C ASN A 279 -1.10 -9.24 -7.80
N TRP A 280 -2.37 -9.54 -7.59
CA TRP A 280 -2.81 -10.79 -7.03
C TRP A 280 -3.32 -11.72 -8.13
N ILE A 281 -2.76 -12.92 -8.21
CA ILE A 281 -3.23 -13.98 -9.09
C ILE A 281 -3.77 -15.10 -8.20
N SER A 282 -5.09 -15.24 -8.12
CA SER A 282 -5.73 -16.05 -7.09
C SER A 282 -5.31 -15.54 -5.69
N ASN A 283 -4.69 -16.37 -4.87
CA ASN A 283 -4.18 -16.01 -3.55
C ASN A 283 -2.65 -15.92 -3.51
N PHE A 284 -2.00 -15.69 -4.65
CA PHE A 284 -0.56 -15.48 -4.76
C PHE A 284 -0.25 -14.07 -5.24
N ARG A 285 0.82 -13.51 -4.72
CA ARG A 285 1.39 -12.22 -5.19
C ARG A 285 2.27 -12.45 -6.40
N LYS A 286 2.27 -11.49 -7.33
CA LYS A 286 3.19 -11.44 -8.47
C LYS A 286 3.59 -10.00 -8.75
N GLY A 287 4.88 -9.74 -8.93
CA GLY A 287 5.43 -8.42 -9.18
C GLY A 287 6.50 -8.04 -8.16
N PHE A 288 6.74 -6.76 -8.00
CA PHE A 288 7.70 -6.30 -7.01
C PHE A 288 7.30 -4.96 -6.37
N ILE A 289 7.84 -4.73 -5.19
CA ILE A 289 7.75 -3.48 -4.45
C ILE A 289 9.18 -3.00 -4.24
N LEU A 290 9.42 -1.72 -4.45
CA LEU A 290 10.63 -1.03 -4.03
C LEU A 290 10.22 0.23 -3.29
N ASN A 291 10.72 0.40 -2.09
CA ASN A 291 10.59 1.62 -1.32
C ASN A 291 11.96 1.95 -0.73
N SER A 292 12.52 3.08 -1.09
CA SER A 292 13.81 3.53 -0.58
C SER A 292 13.71 4.99 -0.18
N THR A 293 14.15 5.30 1.02
CA THR A 293 14.20 6.65 1.58
C THR A 293 15.63 6.96 1.99
N ASN A 294 16.15 8.08 1.49
CA ASN A 294 17.51 8.51 1.73
C ASN A 294 17.49 9.97 2.17
N LEU A 295 17.87 10.25 3.41
CA LEU A 295 17.76 11.57 4.00
C LEU A 295 19.09 12.01 4.63
N ILE A 296 19.36 13.29 4.54
CA ILE A 296 20.35 14.00 5.31
C ILE A 296 19.60 14.86 6.32
N ASN A 297 19.84 14.65 7.59
CA ASN A 297 19.23 15.40 8.68
C ASN A 297 20.23 16.44 9.17
N LEU A 298 19.83 17.70 9.21
CA LEU A 298 20.62 18.82 9.70
C LEU A 298 19.98 19.35 10.97
N SER A 299 20.62 19.20 12.10
CA SER A 299 20.22 19.82 13.36
C SER A 299 20.97 21.14 13.56
N TYR A 300 20.26 22.23 13.73
CA TYR A 300 20.85 23.57 13.86
C TYR A 300 21.34 23.85 15.27
N ASP A 301 20.78 23.25 16.29
CA ASP A 301 21.15 23.50 17.68
C ASP A 301 22.56 23.00 18.01
N GLU A 302 22.93 21.87 17.42
CA GLU A 302 24.22 21.23 17.65
C GLU A 302 25.14 21.32 16.44
N PHE A 303 24.70 21.92 15.35
CA PHE A 303 25.38 21.94 14.05
C PHE A 303 25.83 20.54 13.60
N THR A 304 25.00 19.52 13.87
CA THR A 304 25.27 18.15 13.49
C THR A 304 24.52 17.81 12.21
N TYR A 305 25.13 16.91 11.44
CA TYR A 305 24.47 16.31 10.29
C TYR A 305 24.52 14.79 10.40
N ASN A 306 23.44 14.16 10.07
CA ASN A 306 23.32 12.71 10.06
C ASN A 306 22.72 12.25 8.72
N PHE A 307 23.18 11.11 8.25
CA PHE A 307 22.60 10.45 7.07
C PHE A 307 21.75 9.27 7.53
N SER A 308 20.58 9.10 6.91
CA SER A 308 19.76 7.91 7.08
C SER A 308 19.38 7.31 5.74
N LEU A 309 19.37 6.00 5.67
CA LEU A 309 19.00 5.21 4.51
C LEU A 309 18.09 4.09 4.98
N GLU A 310 16.96 3.92 4.30
CA GLU A 310 16.07 2.79 4.50
C GLU A 310 15.61 2.29 3.13
N THR A 311 15.77 1.00 2.88
CA THR A 311 15.38 0.38 1.61
C THR A 311 14.65 -0.91 1.87
N ASN A 312 13.45 -1.03 1.33
CA ASN A 312 12.66 -2.25 1.33
C ASN A 312 12.41 -2.66 -0.12
N PHE A 313 12.87 -3.83 -0.48
CA PHE A 313 12.63 -4.46 -1.78
C PHE A 313 11.94 -5.80 -1.57
N ALA A 314 10.84 -6.04 -2.28
CA ALA A 314 10.15 -7.31 -2.26
C ALA A 314 9.86 -7.76 -3.68
N TYR A 315 10.16 -9.01 -3.98
CA TYR A 315 9.86 -9.66 -5.26
C TYR A 315 8.98 -10.87 -5.03
N TYR A 316 7.93 -10.97 -5.81
CA TYR A 316 6.92 -12.02 -5.73
C TYR A 316 6.75 -12.68 -7.09
N ASN A 317 6.80 -13.97 -7.11
CA ASN A 317 6.47 -14.76 -8.30
C ASN A 317 5.61 -15.96 -7.93
N ASN A 318 4.83 -16.47 -8.88
CA ASN A 318 4.01 -17.66 -8.66
C ASN A 318 4.09 -18.61 -9.85
N PHE A 319 4.09 -19.89 -9.54
CA PHE A 319 4.11 -21.01 -10.47
C PHE A 319 2.91 -21.92 -10.18
N SER A 320 1.70 -21.51 -10.61
CA SER A 320 0.45 -22.25 -10.40
C SER A 320 0.11 -22.46 -8.91
N PHE A 321 0.63 -23.50 -8.26
CA PHE A 321 0.36 -23.88 -6.88
C PHE A 321 1.46 -23.46 -5.88
N LEU A 322 2.56 -22.90 -6.37
CA LEU A 322 3.74 -22.48 -5.59
C LEU A 322 4.01 -21.00 -5.79
N GLY A 323 4.11 -20.25 -4.71
CA GLY A 323 4.69 -18.90 -4.71
C GLY A 323 6.16 -18.92 -4.30
N THR A 324 6.92 -17.98 -4.80
CA THR A 324 8.28 -17.71 -4.35
C THR A 324 8.41 -16.23 -4.05
N TYR A 325 8.61 -15.89 -2.79
CA TYR A 325 8.65 -14.53 -2.31
C TYR A 325 9.99 -14.24 -1.68
N PHE A 326 10.54 -13.11 -2.02
CA PHE A 326 11.83 -12.66 -1.53
C PHE A 326 11.71 -11.20 -1.11
N ARG A 327 12.16 -10.88 0.11
CA ARG A 327 12.16 -9.51 0.62
C ARG A 327 13.55 -9.19 1.15
N ILE A 328 14.01 -7.98 0.87
CA ILE A 328 15.23 -7.40 1.41
C ILE A 328 14.86 -6.13 2.15
N TYR A 329 15.36 -5.98 3.34
CA TYR A 329 15.30 -4.75 4.10
C TYR A 329 16.71 -4.36 4.49
N GLY A 330 17.15 -3.19 4.05
CA GLY A 330 18.45 -2.62 4.39
C GLY A 330 18.27 -1.25 4.99
N PHE A 331 19.01 -0.95 6.05
CA PHE A 331 18.91 0.34 6.70
C PHE A 331 20.25 0.78 7.29
N TYR A 332 20.40 2.07 7.32
CA TYR A 332 21.36 2.79 8.17
C TYR A 332 20.62 3.99 8.80
N ASN A 333 20.58 4.04 10.10
CA ASN A 333 20.00 5.14 10.84
C ASN A 333 20.89 5.46 12.04
N PRO A 334 21.29 6.72 12.26
CA PRO A 334 22.08 7.11 13.44
C PRO A 334 21.37 6.74 14.76
N GLU A 335 20.05 6.75 14.75
CA GLU A 335 19.23 6.23 15.85
C GLU A 335 18.99 4.74 15.65
N ASP A 336 19.12 3.96 16.72
CA ASP A 336 18.91 2.52 16.67
C ASP A 336 17.46 2.20 16.26
N ILE A 337 17.32 1.30 15.28
CA ILE A 337 16.02 0.78 14.84
C ILE A 337 15.76 -0.56 15.52
N PHE A 338 14.51 -0.80 15.93
CA PHE A 338 14.07 -2.09 16.40
C PHE A 338 13.99 -3.10 15.25
N VAL A 339 14.83 -4.14 15.31
CA VAL A 339 15.09 -5.08 14.19
C VAL A 339 14.21 -6.32 14.25
N ALA A 340 13.84 -6.78 15.44
CA ALA A 340 13.10 -8.03 15.63
C ALA A 340 11.77 -8.07 14.84
N LYS A 341 11.13 -6.93 14.61
CA LYS A 341 9.88 -6.83 13.81
C LYS A 341 10.04 -7.26 12.33
N TYR A 342 11.26 -7.34 11.82
CA TYR A 342 11.55 -7.69 10.43
C TYR A 342 12.02 -9.13 10.23
N ILE A 343 12.26 -9.89 11.32
CA ILE A 343 12.76 -11.26 11.31
C ILE A 343 11.83 -12.11 12.16
N ARG A 344 11.27 -13.15 11.58
CA ARG A 344 10.43 -14.12 12.29
C ARG A 344 11.28 -15.09 13.10
N GLY A 345 10.73 -15.62 14.16
CA GLY A 345 11.43 -16.60 15.03
C GLY A 345 12.34 -15.97 16.06
N ILE A 346 12.21 -14.65 16.29
CA ILE A 346 12.98 -13.93 17.31
C ILE A 346 12.03 -13.25 18.28
N THR A 347 12.21 -13.53 19.55
CA THR A 347 11.41 -12.96 20.64
C THR A 347 12.16 -11.87 21.42
N ASP A 348 13.38 -11.54 21.03
CA ASP A 348 14.16 -10.47 21.69
C ASP A 348 13.61 -9.08 21.34
N THR A 349 12.82 -8.54 22.26
CA THR A 349 12.21 -7.21 22.14
C THR A 349 13.24 -6.06 22.26
N ASN A 350 14.50 -6.34 22.60
CA ASN A 350 15.54 -5.32 22.74
C ASN A 350 16.55 -5.33 21.57
N LEU A 351 16.32 -6.18 20.56
CA LEU A 351 17.20 -6.24 19.41
C LEU A 351 17.10 -4.96 18.59
N THR A 352 18.02 -4.03 18.83
CA THR A 352 18.13 -2.76 18.08
C THR A 352 19.48 -2.69 17.38
N SER A 353 19.54 -1.93 16.29
CA SER A 353 20.78 -1.66 15.55
C SER A 353 20.65 -0.37 14.74
N ASN A 354 21.76 0.30 14.52
CA ASN A 354 21.85 1.46 13.64
C ASN A 354 22.14 1.08 12.17
N LEU A 355 22.58 -0.14 11.93
CA LEU A 355 22.88 -0.68 10.61
C LEU A 355 22.37 -2.11 10.51
N GLY A 356 21.65 -2.43 9.46
CA GLY A 356 21.16 -3.79 9.25
C GLY A 356 20.86 -4.12 7.79
N PHE A 357 20.92 -5.42 7.52
CA PHE A 357 20.52 -6.01 6.25
C PHE A 357 19.80 -7.31 6.51
N LEU A 358 18.57 -7.42 6.06
CA LEU A 358 17.67 -8.53 6.35
C LEU A 358 17.10 -9.09 5.05
N CYS A 359 17.02 -10.40 4.95
CA CYS A 359 16.43 -11.12 3.83
C CYS A 359 15.40 -12.11 4.33
N ASN A 360 14.19 -12.07 3.77
CA ASN A 360 13.13 -13.01 4.06
C ASN A 360 12.81 -13.80 2.78
N PHE A 361 12.68 -15.10 2.92
CA PHE A 361 12.30 -16.03 1.87
C PHE A 361 11.02 -16.76 2.29
N ASP A 362 10.00 -16.76 1.43
CA ASP A 362 8.75 -17.46 1.65
C ASP A 362 8.40 -18.32 0.44
N PHE A 363 7.90 -19.51 0.70
CA PHE A 363 7.51 -20.48 -0.33
C PHE A 363 6.06 -20.96 -0.12
N PRO A 364 5.04 -20.09 -0.28
CA PRO A 364 3.66 -20.50 -0.11
C PRO A 364 3.26 -21.54 -1.14
N ILE A 365 2.74 -22.66 -0.67
CA ILE A 365 2.29 -23.80 -1.46
C ILE A 365 0.79 -23.97 -1.23
N SER A 366 -0.01 -23.90 -2.28
CA SER A 366 -1.45 -24.23 -2.21
C SER A 366 -1.63 -25.72 -2.08
N ILE A 367 -2.04 -26.15 -0.90
CA ILE A 367 -2.22 -27.58 -0.59
C ILE A 367 -3.64 -28.03 -0.94
N PHE A 368 -4.61 -27.16 -0.70
CA PHE A 368 -5.99 -27.59 -0.71
C PHE A 368 -6.92 -26.42 -1.06
N LYS A 369 -7.87 -26.69 -1.99
CA LYS A 369 -8.93 -25.75 -2.38
C LYS A 369 -10.27 -26.45 -2.30
N ILE A 370 -11.20 -25.91 -1.53
CA ILE A 370 -12.60 -26.31 -1.57
C ILE A 370 -13.38 -25.26 -2.34
N ASN A 371 -14.14 -25.73 -3.34
CA ASN A 371 -15.03 -24.90 -4.16
C ASN A 371 -16.44 -25.52 -4.15
N LYS A 372 -17.09 -25.62 -2.98
CA LYS A 372 -18.41 -26.25 -2.87
C LYS A 372 -19.55 -25.23 -2.87
N ASN A 373 -19.43 -24.18 -2.09
CA ASN A 373 -20.39 -23.09 -2.05
C ASN A 373 -19.75 -21.86 -1.37
N LYS A 374 -20.37 -20.67 -1.52
CA LYS A 374 -19.82 -19.39 -1.03
C LYS A 374 -19.38 -19.40 0.46
N TRP A 375 -19.99 -20.22 1.31
CA TRP A 375 -19.71 -20.27 2.74
C TRP A 375 -18.57 -21.23 3.13
N TYR A 376 -18.33 -22.26 2.32
CA TYR A 376 -17.33 -23.30 2.58
C TYR A 376 -16.17 -23.27 1.58
N ASP A 377 -16.11 -22.21 0.76
CA ASP A 377 -14.99 -22.05 -0.18
C ASP A 377 -13.82 -21.41 0.56
N PHE A 378 -12.71 -22.15 0.60
CA PHE A 378 -11.45 -21.61 1.11
C PHE A 378 -10.25 -22.28 0.46
N GLU A 379 -9.11 -21.61 0.53
CA GLU A 379 -7.81 -22.16 0.13
C GLU A 379 -6.91 -22.22 1.35
N LEU A 380 -6.24 -23.37 1.53
CA LEU A 380 -5.19 -23.57 2.52
C LEU A 380 -3.84 -23.55 1.82
N GLN A 381 -2.94 -22.72 2.30
CA GLN A 381 -1.53 -22.71 1.89
C GLN A 381 -0.63 -23.01 3.09
N ILE A 382 0.48 -23.70 2.83
CA ILE A 382 1.60 -23.84 3.77
C ILE A 382 2.80 -23.14 3.15
N SER A 383 3.44 -22.27 3.94
CA SER A 383 4.59 -21.51 3.51
C SER A 383 5.79 -21.81 4.40
N PRO A 384 6.70 -22.69 4.02
CA PRO A 384 8.03 -22.70 4.62
C PRO A 384 8.69 -21.35 4.42
N PHE A 385 9.40 -20.87 5.44
CA PHE A 385 10.14 -19.62 5.36
C PHE A 385 11.53 -19.72 5.95
N MET A 386 12.42 -18.86 5.51
CA MET A 386 13.74 -18.66 6.05
C MET A 386 14.05 -17.17 6.04
N ASP A 387 14.51 -16.67 7.18
CA ASP A 387 14.94 -15.28 7.34
C ASP A 387 16.42 -15.26 7.74
N ILE A 388 17.19 -14.40 7.08
CA ILE A 388 18.62 -14.23 7.30
C ILE A 388 18.88 -12.75 7.46
N GLY A 389 19.67 -12.38 8.44
CA GLY A 389 20.00 -10.98 8.66
C GLY A 389 21.33 -10.74 9.35
N TYR A 390 21.74 -9.49 9.26
CA TYR A 390 22.84 -8.93 10.01
C TYR A 390 22.38 -7.60 10.63
N ALA A 391 22.42 -7.54 11.95
CA ALA A 391 22.14 -6.34 12.73
C ALA A 391 22.93 -6.49 14.03
N ASN A 392 24.10 -5.86 14.11
CA ASN A 392 25.12 -6.09 15.12
C ASN A 392 25.65 -7.55 15.19
N ASN A 393 24.78 -8.53 14.96
CA ASN A 393 25.08 -9.95 14.92
C ASN A 393 24.42 -10.61 13.70
N PHE A 394 24.96 -11.77 13.31
CA PHE A 394 24.37 -12.59 12.27
C PHE A 394 23.19 -13.39 12.85
N ILE A 395 22.07 -13.32 12.17
CA ILE A 395 20.79 -13.87 12.59
C ILE A 395 20.27 -14.79 11.49
N ILE A 396 19.89 -16.01 11.88
CA ILE A 396 19.19 -16.94 11.00
C ILE A 396 17.97 -17.46 11.76
N SER A 397 16.84 -17.48 11.08
CA SER A 397 15.63 -18.14 11.55
C SER A 397 14.94 -18.86 10.40
N GLY A 398 14.05 -19.76 10.73
CA GLY A 398 13.23 -20.46 9.75
C GLY A 398 12.03 -21.10 10.41
N GLY A 399 11.03 -21.44 9.59
CA GLY A 399 9.80 -21.96 10.15
C GLY A 399 8.74 -22.30 9.12
N LEU A 400 7.54 -22.44 9.61
CA LEU A 400 6.35 -22.76 8.80
C LEU A 400 5.24 -21.76 9.12
N GLU A 401 4.52 -21.40 8.07
CA GLU A 401 3.35 -20.56 8.13
C GLU A 401 2.17 -21.26 7.47
N PHE A 402 1.01 -21.22 8.11
CA PHE A 402 -0.26 -21.73 7.61
C PHE A 402 -1.14 -20.52 7.28
N LEU A 403 -1.65 -20.50 6.06
CA LEU A 403 -2.47 -19.40 5.53
C LEU A 403 -3.80 -19.97 5.05
N VAL A 404 -4.91 -19.44 5.54
CA VAL A 404 -6.25 -19.80 5.12
C VAL A 404 -6.92 -18.57 4.50
N TYR A 405 -7.38 -18.73 3.29
CA TYR A 405 -8.05 -17.69 2.50
C TYR A 405 -9.52 -18.05 2.29
N PRO A 406 -10.44 -17.54 3.12
CA PRO A 406 -11.87 -17.76 2.92
C PRO A 406 -12.39 -16.94 1.75
N ARG A 407 -13.15 -17.56 0.85
CA ARG A 407 -13.70 -16.89 -0.34
C ARG A 407 -14.83 -15.92 -0.01
N ILE A 408 -15.52 -16.12 1.10
CA ILE A 408 -16.61 -15.25 1.54
C ILE A 408 -16.17 -13.80 1.75
N THR A 409 -14.89 -13.63 2.13
CA THR A 409 -14.29 -12.32 2.34
C THR A 409 -12.90 -12.33 1.72
N ARG A 410 -12.80 -11.87 0.49
CA ARG A 410 -11.53 -11.87 -0.28
C ARG A 410 -10.40 -11.09 0.40
N SER A 411 -10.74 -10.17 1.30
CA SER A 411 -9.79 -9.38 2.07
C SER A 411 -9.30 -10.05 3.36
N LEU A 412 -9.80 -11.23 3.70
CA LEU A 412 -9.47 -11.92 4.94
C LEU A 412 -8.42 -13.00 4.72
N GLN A 413 -7.41 -13.04 5.59
CA GLN A 413 -6.43 -14.10 5.69
C GLN A 413 -6.30 -14.52 7.15
N LEU A 414 -6.49 -15.81 7.44
CA LEU A 414 -6.12 -16.39 8.73
C LEU A 414 -4.67 -16.86 8.62
N ARG A 415 -3.88 -16.55 9.63
CA ARG A 415 -2.44 -16.86 9.65
C ARG A 415 -2.06 -17.50 10.97
N ALA A 416 -1.31 -18.58 10.89
CA ALA A 416 -0.61 -19.16 12.03
C ALA A 416 0.83 -19.44 11.61
N SER A 417 1.81 -19.03 12.39
CA SER A 417 3.23 -19.29 12.10
C SER A 417 3.98 -19.74 13.32
N ALA A 418 4.99 -20.57 13.09
CA ALA A 418 5.99 -20.97 14.07
C ALA A 418 7.37 -20.73 13.45
N GLY A 419 8.16 -19.88 14.07
CA GLY A 419 9.52 -19.54 13.69
C GLY A 419 10.51 -19.94 14.77
N LEU A 420 11.64 -20.47 14.34
CA LEU A 420 12.74 -20.91 15.19
C LEU A 420 13.99 -20.14 14.82
N SER A 421 14.66 -19.60 15.77
CA SER A 421 16.04 -19.14 15.69
C SER A 421 16.95 -19.99 16.59
N LYS A 422 18.21 -19.64 16.71
CA LYS A 422 19.16 -20.39 17.52
C LYS A 422 18.71 -20.52 18.99
N ASN A 423 18.08 -19.50 19.54
CA ASN A 423 17.75 -19.40 20.96
C ASN A 423 16.26 -19.20 21.23
N ASP A 424 15.46 -18.90 20.21
CA ASP A 424 14.08 -18.46 20.37
C ASP A 424 13.09 -19.28 19.54
N LEU A 425 11.87 -19.40 20.04
CA LEU A 425 10.70 -19.89 19.37
C LEU A 425 9.66 -18.78 19.37
N GLU A 426 9.30 -18.27 18.19
CA GLU A 426 8.19 -17.34 18.04
C GLU A 426 6.96 -18.08 17.52
N LEU A 427 5.84 -17.89 18.19
CA LEU A 427 4.54 -18.38 17.76
C LEU A 427 3.64 -17.17 17.47
N PHE A 428 2.96 -17.24 16.34
CA PHE A 428 2.01 -16.23 15.93
C PHE A 428 0.71 -16.89 15.44
N ILE A 429 -0.42 -16.41 15.91
CA ILE A 429 -1.74 -16.76 15.40
C ILE A 429 -2.53 -15.46 15.26
N GLY A 430 -3.10 -15.23 14.11
CA GLY A 430 -3.85 -14.01 13.90
C GLY A 430 -4.67 -14.00 12.61
N ILE A 431 -5.40 -12.93 12.43
CA ILE A 431 -6.19 -12.65 11.25
C ILE A 431 -5.52 -11.49 10.53
N GLY A 432 -5.11 -11.68 9.28
CA GLY A 432 -4.60 -10.61 8.42
C GLY A 432 -5.71 -10.09 7.53
N LEU A 433 -5.72 -8.78 7.29
CA LEU A 433 -6.42 -8.23 6.16
C LEU A 433 -5.42 -8.17 5.00
N PHE A 434 -5.83 -8.68 3.87
CA PHE A 434 -5.03 -8.63 2.64
C PHE A 434 -4.86 -7.22 2.14
N TYR A 435 -3.66 -6.73 2.08
CA TYR A 435 -3.27 -5.60 1.21
C TYR A 435 -1.80 -5.66 0.86
#